data_530db9698f29698553a450fb0e9a5ebf
#
_entry.id   530db9698f29698553a450fb0e9a5ebf
#
_cell.length_a   1.000
_cell.length_b   1.000
_cell.length_c   1.000
_cell.angle_alpha   90.00
_cell.angle_beta   90.00
_cell.angle_gamma   90.00
#
_symmetry.space_group_name_H-M   'P 1'
#
loop_
_entity.id
_entity.type
_entity.pdbx_description
1 polymer ?
#
loop_
_entity_poly.entity_id
_entity_poly.type
_entity_poly.pdbx_seq_one_letter_code
_entity_poly.pdbx_strand_id
1 'polypeptide(L)'
;MKRSKLLVLVVVLSITLCLSGAAVAADKVKVGYLHTLAVDGQFWIGVHKGYFVEQGLEMEPIVFTSGVPLMQALSGGSVDVAIMGAVISNFPSRGVGKVFLINDIEYNTAMLFARPEAKAQKIQHVKGQKIATVKGTTAHVFLHTALKANGMDSTKDVEIVSMDMAGAVSAFISGAVPFVCTWAPFHVQIREKVPGAVMLSSAKEFYPNAAIIGGWVAANKFYDERKDVLKKIVKAWAKANDELVGKPEESLKLIHSKAYSNIPFSDIQASWEAQKCETSKDWVKLYEDGTVSKWIGQVERVFVEIGSIGDWVDPKNFFDPNLFLDVMKGK
;
A
#
# COMPACT_ATOMS: atom_id res chain seq x y z
N MET A 1 -4.34 3.57 95.62
CA MET A 1 -3.40 4.19 94.64
C MET A 1 -3.27 3.20 93.49
N LYS A 2 -4.02 3.40 92.40
CA LYS A 2 -3.88 2.60 91.17
C LYS A 2 -3.76 3.59 89.98
N ARG A 3 -2.61 3.62 89.33
CA ARG A 3 -2.37 4.44 88.13
C ARG A 3 -2.87 3.65 86.92
N SER A 4 -3.93 4.15 86.29
CA SER A 4 -4.41 3.63 85.03
C SER A 4 -3.52 4.25 83.89
N LYS A 5 -2.89 3.39 83.12
CA LYS A 5 -2.17 3.75 81.92
C LYS A 5 -3.17 3.84 80.76
N LEU A 6 -3.33 5.05 80.22
CA LEU A 6 -4.13 5.30 79.04
C LEU A 6 -3.28 4.91 77.81
N LEU A 7 -3.74 3.86 77.09
CA LEU A 7 -3.13 3.38 75.88
C LEU A 7 -3.72 4.18 74.69
N VAL A 8 -2.95 5.06 74.14
CA VAL A 8 -3.33 5.79 72.87
C VAL A 8 -3.04 4.89 71.67
N LEU A 9 -4.11 4.37 71.08
CA LEU A 9 -4.04 3.58 69.85
C LEU A 9 -3.99 4.56 68.66
N VAL A 10 -2.81 4.75 68.08
CA VAL A 10 -2.65 5.49 66.82
C VAL A 10 -3.00 4.57 65.67
N VAL A 11 -4.18 4.73 65.09
CA VAL A 11 -4.58 4.06 63.85
C VAL A 11 -3.96 4.84 62.69
N VAL A 12 -2.85 4.34 62.15
CA VAL A 12 -2.28 4.83 60.90
C VAL A 12 -3.14 4.30 59.75
N LEU A 13 -4.07 5.12 59.27
CA LEU A 13 -4.86 4.85 58.08
C LEU A 13 -3.99 5.01 56.85
N SER A 14 -3.36 3.94 56.37
CA SER A 14 -2.64 3.90 55.11
C SER A 14 -3.61 4.07 53.96
N ILE A 15 -3.78 5.30 53.45
CA ILE A 15 -4.48 5.57 52.19
C ILE A 15 -3.57 5.11 51.06
N THR A 16 -3.72 3.85 50.69
CA THR A 16 -3.14 3.33 49.41
C THR A 16 -3.94 3.97 48.30
N LEU A 17 -3.43 5.07 47.78
CA LEU A 17 -3.94 5.67 46.52
C LEU A 17 -3.65 4.68 45.39
N CYS A 18 -4.61 3.76 45.16
CA CYS A 18 -4.63 3.00 43.90
C CYS A 18 -4.84 4.00 42.79
N LEU A 19 -3.75 4.47 42.18
CA LEU A 19 -3.76 5.03 40.84
C LEU A 19 -4.18 3.89 39.90
N SER A 20 -5.47 3.62 39.88
CA SER A 20 -6.11 2.88 38.81
C SER A 20 -5.96 3.79 37.61
N GLY A 21 -4.81 3.72 36.93
CA GLY A 21 -4.72 4.23 35.58
C GLY A 21 -5.85 3.51 34.83
N ALA A 22 -6.93 4.22 34.53
CA ALA A 22 -7.93 3.71 33.62
C ALA A 22 -7.17 3.29 32.36
N ALA A 23 -7.03 1.98 32.15
CA ALA A 23 -6.49 1.46 30.90
C ALA A 23 -7.44 1.99 29.83
N VAL A 24 -7.01 3.04 29.12
CA VAL A 24 -7.75 3.52 27.96
C VAL A 24 -7.82 2.33 27.01
N ALA A 25 -9.03 1.86 26.74
CA ALA A 25 -9.21 0.77 25.78
C ALA A 25 -8.54 1.16 24.44
N ALA A 26 -7.78 0.25 23.88
CA ALA A 26 -7.13 0.49 22.61
C ALA A 26 -8.18 0.78 21.52
N ASP A 27 -7.89 1.73 20.67
CA ASP A 27 -8.72 2.02 19.50
C ASP A 27 -8.56 0.87 18.49
N LYS A 28 -9.65 0.12 18.28
CA LYS A 28 -9.69 -0.94 17.27
C LYS A 28 -9.84 -0.35 15.89
N VAL A 29 -9.02 -0.82 14.93
CA VAL A 29 -9.04 -0.37 13.54
C VAL A 29 -9.02 -1.58 12.62
N LYS A 30 -10.06 -1.76 11.83
CA LYS A 30 -10.11 -2.80 10.78
C LYS A 30 -9.35 -2.33 9.55
N VAL A 31 -8.24 -3.01 9.27
CA VAL A 31 -7.31 -2.64 8.20
C VAL A 31 -7.39 -3.65 7.07
N GLY A 32 -8.02 -3.25 5.96
CA GLY A 32 -7.95 -4.00 4.72
C GLY A 32 -6.60 -3.78 4.04
N TYR A 33 -5.96 -4.83 3.53
CA TYR A 33 -4.66 -4.69 2.87
C TYR A 33 -4.48 -5.69 1.73
N LEU A 34 -3.57 -5.35 0.81
CA LEU A 34 -3.09 -6.27 -0.21
C LEU A 34 -1.78 -6.88 0.28
N HIS A 35 -1.70 -8.22 0.24
CA HIS A 35 -0.53 -8.93 0.74
C HIS A 35 0.61 -8.93 -0.30
N THR A 36 1.19 -7.75 -0.49
CA THR A 36 2.40 -7.51 -1.29
C THR A 36 3.31 -6.56 -0.54
N LEU A 37 4.60 -6.87 -0.49
CA LEU A 37 5.57 -6.14 0.34
C LEU A 37 5.57 -4.62 0.08
N ALA A 38 5.41 -4.18 -1.17
CA ALA A 38 5.33 -2.77 -1.52
C ALA A 38 4.17 -2.04 -0.83
N VAL A 39 3.08 -2.76 -0.57
CA VAL A 39 1.86 -2.21 0.02
C VAL A 39 1.86 -2.34 1.54
N ASP A 40 2.22 -3.54 2.07
CA ASP A 40 2.02 -3.88 3.48
C ASP A 40 3.29 -3.96 4.34
N GLY A 41 4.47 -3.70 3.77
CA GLY A 41 5.74 -3.83 4.48
C GLY A 41 5.82 -3.00 5.76
N GLN A 42 5.52 -1.70 5.69
CA GLN A 42 5.52 -0.80 6.85
C GLN A 42 4.43 -1.19 7.87
N PHE A 43 3.28 -1.67 7.38
CA PHE A 43 2.20 -2.14 8.24
C PHE A 43 2.68 -3.30 9.12
N TRP A 44 3.30 -4.33 8.53
CA TRP A 44 3.76 -5.49 9.28
C TRP A 44 4.93 -5.17 10.21
N ILE A 45 5.84 -4.27 9.84
CA ILE A 45 6.86 -3.76 10.78
C ILE A 45 6.17 -3.08 11.97
N GLY A 46 5.21 -2.20 11.72
CA GLY A 46 4.48 -1.50 12.78
C GLY A 46 3.73 -2.44 13.72
N VAL A 47 3.10 -3.50 13.18
CA VAL A 47 2.41 -4.53 13.97
C VAL A 47 3.39 -5.32 14.83
N HIS A 48 4.45 -5.88 14.21
CA HIS A 48 5.35 -6.82 14.91
C HIS A 48 6.38 -6.14 15.81
N LYS A 49 6.69 -4.86 15.59
CA LYS A 49 7.51 -4.04 16.51
C LYS A 49 6.65 -3.34 17.58
N GLY A 50 5.32 -3.47 17.52
CA GLY A 50 4.42 -2.87 18.51
C GLY A 50 4.18 -1.37 18.36
N TYR A 51 4.56 -0.75 17.23
CA TYR A 51 4.47 0.71 17.05
C TYR A 51 3.02 1.22 17.04
N PHE A 52 2.07 0.42 16.57
CA PHE A 52 0.64 0.74 16.68
C PHE A 52 0.15 0.64 18.13
N VAL A 53 0.57 -0.39 18.85
CA VAL A 53 0.23 -0.58 20.27
C VAL A 53 0.78 0.56 21.13
N GLU A 54 1.99 1.07 20.85
CA GLU A 54 2.56 2.26 21.53
C GLU A 54 1.69 3.52 21.34
N GLN A 55 0.90 3.58 20.27
CA GLN A 55 -0.08 4.65 20.03
C GLN A 55 -1.48 4.33 20.58
N GLY A 56 -1.65 3.23 21.29
CA GLY A 56 -2.95 2.79 21.80
C GLY A 56 -3.89 2.25 20.72
N LEU A 57 -3.35 1.68 19.63
CA LEU A 57 -4.11 1.11 18.52
C LEU A 57 -4.03 -0.42 18.53
N GLU A 58 -5.18 -1.07 18.31
CA GLU A 58 -5.31 -2.49 18.01
C GLU A 58 -5.69 -2.63 16.52
N MET A 59 -4.75 -3.11 15.70
CA MET A 59 -4.95 -3.26 14.26
C MET A 59 -5.54 -4.64 13.96
N GLU A 60 -6.70 -4.69 13.30
CA GLU A 60 -7.38 -5.91 12.86
C GLU A 60 -7.16 -6.11 11.35
N PRO A 61 -6.15 -6.88 10.89
CA PRO A 61 -5.82 -7.02 9.49
C PRO A 61 -6.80 -7.93 8.75
N ILE A 62 -7.24 -7.51 7.55
CA ILE A 62 -8.12 -8.25 6.64
C ILE A 62 -7.51 -8.23 5.24
N VAL A 63 -7.12 -9.41 4.72
CA VAL A 63 -6.44 -9.55 3.44
C VAL A 63 -7.42 -9.51 2.26
N PHE A 64 -7.01 -8.86 1.18
CA PHE A 64 -7.73 -8.82 -0.10
C PHE A 64 -6.79 -9.18 -1.27
N THR A 65 -7.36 -9.68 -2.34
CA THR A 65 -6.61 -10.11 -3.54
C THR A 65 -6.29 -8.96 -4.51
N SER A 66 -7.06 -7.86 -4.45
CA SER A 66 -6.82 -6.66 -5.26
C SER A 66 -7.49 -5.42 -4.66
N GLY A 67 -7.12 -4.24 -5.15
CA GLY A 67 -7.63 -2.96 -4.63
C GLY A 67 -9.12 -2.73 -4.88
N VAL A 68 -9.70 -3.30 -5.94
CA VAL A 68 -11.13 -3.09 -6.26
C VAL A 68 -12.05 -3.71 -5.19
N PRO A 69 -11.96 -5.02 -4.86
CA PRO A 69 -12.77 -5.58 -3.78
C PRO A 69 -12.45 -4.97 -2.41
N LEU A 70 -11.20 -4.55 -2.17
CA LEU A 70 -10.85 -3.84 -0.94
C LEU A 70 -11.60 -2.51 -0.81
N MET A 71 -11.67 -1.72 -1.88
CA MET A 71 -12.42 -0.46 -1.87
C MET A 71 -13.93 -0.66 -1.78
N GLN A 72 -14.46 -1.76 -2.29
CA GLN A 72 -15.86 -2.15 -2.07
C GLN A 72 -16.12 -2.45 -0.58
N ALA A 73 -15.21 -3.17 0.08
CA ALA A 73 -15.28 -3.44 1.52
C ALA A 73 -15.17 -2.15 2.37
N LEU A 74 -14.31 -1.21 1.97
CA LEU A 74 -14.20 0.11 2.60
C LEU A 74 -15.52 0.89 2.45
N SER A 75 -16.08 0.93 1.25
CA SER A 75 -17.36 1.60 0.97
C SER A 75 -18.53 0.98 1.75
N GLY A 76 -18.51 -0.33 1.93
CA GLY A 76 -19.51 -1.09 2.69
C GLY A 76 -19.32 -1.05 4.21
N GLY A 77 -18.26 -0.40 4.73
CA GLY A 77 -17.97 -0.30 6.17
C GLY A 77 -17.42 -1.60 6.79
N SER A 78 -16.98 -2.56 5.98
CA SER A 78 -16.35 -3.79 6.48
C SER A 78 -14.91 -3.58 6.94
N VAL A 79 -14.24 -2.53 6.45
CA VAL A 79 -12.94 -2.05 6.90
C VAL A 79 -12.99 -0.54 7.14
N ASP A 80 -12.18 -0.06 8.09
CA ASP A 80 -12.07 1.36 8.45
C ASP A 80 -11.02 2.07 7.61
N VAL A 81 -9.93 1.35 7.32
CA VAL A 81 -8.77 1.83 6.56
C VAL A 81 -8.36 0.76 5.55
N ALA A 82 -7.89 1.20 4.39
CA ALA A 82 -7.42 0.32 3.32
C ALA A 82 -5.99 0.70 2.88
N ILE A 83 -5.12 -0.31 2.68
CA ILE A 83 -3.74 -0.13 2.19
C ILE A 83 -3.64 -0.81 0.82
N MET A 84 -3.26 -0.04 -0.22
CA MET A 84 -3.23 -0.54 -1.60
C MET A 84 -2.34 0.31 -2.50
N GLY A 85 -2.10 -0.18 -3.73
CA GLY A 85 -1.37 0.53 -4.77
C GLY A 85 -2.23 1.59 -5.49
N ALA A 86 -2.06 1.75 -6.79
CA ALA A 86 -2.63 2.81 -7.62
C ALA A 86 -4.14 3.09 -7.45
N VAL A 87 -4.91 2.11 -6.97
CA VAL A 87 -6.37 2.24 -6.77
C VAL A 87 -6.75 3.35 -5.79
N ILE A 88 -5.80 3.85 -4.99
CA ILE A 88 -5.98 5.04 -4.13
C ILE A 88 -6.39 6.29 -4.93
N SER A 89 -6.10 6.34 -6.23
CA SER A 89 -6.48 7.46 -7.11
C SER A 89 -7.80 7.22 -7.86
N ASN A 90 -8.41 6.04 -7.75
CA ASN A 90 -9.63 5.68 -8.48
C ASN A 90 -10.91 5.91 -7.66
N PHE A 91 -11.08 5.15 -6.59
CA PHE A 91 -12.31 5.22 -5.77
C PHE A 91 -12.41 6.53 -4.97
N PRO A 92 -11.32 7.06 -4.35
CA PRO A 92 -11.39 8.32 -3.64
C PRO A 92 -11.75 9.51 -4.54
N SER A 93 -11.28 9.57 -5.79
CA SER A 93 -11.69 10.62 -6.73
C SER A 93 -13.18 10.62 -7.03
N ARG A 94 -13.84 9.46 -6.86
CA ARG A 94 -15.32 9.32 -6.96
C ARG A 94 -16.05 9.49 -5.62
N GLY A 95 -15.37 10.01 -4.59
CA GLY A 95 -15.95 10.26 -3.27
C GLY A 95 -15.99 9.06 -2.32
N VAL A 96 -15.30 7.96 -2.65
CA VAL A 96 -15.26 6.75 -1.80
C VAL A 96 -13.94 6.71 -1.02
N GLY A 97 -14.00 7.17 0.23
CA GLY A 97 -12.84 7.25 1.11
C GLY A 97 -11.98 8.50 0.87
N LYS A 98 -11.00 8.70 1.78
CA LYS A 98 -10.06 9.81 1.77
C LYS A 98 -8.64 9.27 1.88
N VAL A 99 -7.79 9.61 0.93
CA VAL A 99 -6.35 9.29 1.00
C VAL A 99 -5.72 10.19 2.04
N PHE A 100 -4.98 9.61 3.00
CA PHE A 100 -4.35 10.40 4.08
C PHE A 100 -2.85 10.12 4.25
N LEU A 101 -2.33 9.06 3.62
CA LEU A 101 -0.94 8.67 3.73
C LEU A 101 -0.49 7.96 2.45
N ILE A 102 0.65 8.35 1.90
CA ILE A 102 1.34 7.63 0.83
C ILE A 102 2.42 6.76 1.43
N ASN A 103 2.48 5.53 0.99
CA ASN A 103 3.21 4.44 1.62
C ASN A 103 4.50 4.08 0.88
N ASP A 104 4.46 4.08 -0.46
CA ASP A 104 5.55 3.64 -1.31
C ASP A 104 5.48 4.26 -2.71
N ILE A 105 6.59 4.10 -3.43
CA ILE A 105 6.68 4.35 -4.86
C ILE A 105 6.86 3.00 -5.54
N GLU A 106 5.89 2.62 -6.35
CA GLU A 106 5.92 1.38 -7.12
C GLU A 106 6.94 1.49 -8.29
N TYR A 107 8.22 1.67 -7.93
CA TYR A 107 9.32 2.06 -8.82
C TYR A 107 9.56 1.09 -9.97
N ASN A 108 9.70 -0.21 -9.65
CA ASN A 108 9.92 -1.29 -10.62
C ASN A 108 9.02 -2.48 -10.31
N THR A 109 7.88 -2.25 -9.66
CA THR A 109 6.97 -3.31 -9.26
C THR A 109 6.13 -3.80 -10.40
N ALA A 110 5.68 -2.92 -11.32
CA ALA A 110 4.87 -3.28 -12.46
C ALA A 110 5.72 -3.53 -13.71
N MET A 111 5.47 -4.64 -14.40
CA MET A 111 6.28 -5.15 -15.51
C MET A 111 5.41 -5.80 -16.59
N LEU A 112 5.82 -5.63 -17.86
CA LEU A 112 5.21 -6.29 -19.02
C LEU A 112 6.16 -7.36 -19.55
N PHE A 113 5.71 -8.61 -19.60
CA PHE A 113 6.46 -9.75 -20.09
C PHE A 113 5.87 -10.31 -21.39
N ALA A 114 6.75 -10.78 -22.27
CA ALA A 114 6.44 -11.57 -23.44
C ALA A 114 6.98 -12.99 -23.30
N ARG A 115 6.24 -13.98 -23.79
CA ARG A 115 6.74 -15.33 -23.95
C ARG A 115 7.76 -15.42 -25.09
N PRO A 116 8.74 -16.35 -25.03
CA PRO A 116 9.75 -16.52 -26.10
C PRO A 116 9.11 -16.77 -27.49
N GLU A 117 8.00 -17.52 -27.52
CA GLU A 117 7.27 -17.88 -28.74
C GLU A 117 6.65 -16.66 -29.43
N ALA A 118 6.36 -15.61 -28.68
CA ALA A 118 5.85 -14.34 -29.24
C ALA A 118 6.90 -13.59 -30.06
N LYS A 119 8.21 -13.95 -29.91
CA LYS A 119 9.36 -13.32 -30.60
C LYS A 119 9.38 -11.80 -30.43
N ALA A 120 8.79 -11.30 -29.34
CA ALA A 120 8.69 -9.89 -29.03
C ALA A 120 9.97 -9.40 -28.33
N GLN A 121 10.59 -8.34 -28.87
CA GLN A 121 11.78 -7.71 -28.31
C GLN A 121 11.54 -6.23 -27.97
N LYS A 122 10.39 -5.69 -28.36
CA LYS A 122 10.00 -4.29 -28.19
C LYS A 122 8.53 -4.23 -27.82
N ILE A 123 8.15 -3.20 -27.08
CA ILE A 123 6.77 -3.00 -26.64
C ILE A 123 5.79 -2.87 -27.83
N GLN A 124 6.23 -2.35 -28.98
CA GLN A 124 5.39 -2.23 -30.19
C GLN A 124 4.88 -3.59 -30.71
N HIS A 125 5.55 -4.69 -30.36
CA HIS A 125 5.13 -6.05 -30.80
C HIS A 125 3.88 -6.56 -30.10
N VAL A 126 3.37 -5.84 -29.07
CA VAL A 126 2.09 -6.19 -28.42
C VAL A 126 0.87 -5.70 -29.18
N LYS A 127 1.05 -4.89 -30.24
CA LYS A 127 -0.08 -4.35 -31.01
C LYS A 127 -0.93 -5.47 -31.60
N GLY A 128 -2.25 -5.42 -31.36
CA GLY A 128 -3.20 -6.43 -31.76
C GLY A 128 -3.16 -7.74 -30.95
N GLN A 129 -2.36 -7.80 -29.91
CA GLN A 129 -2.14 -9.01 -29.10
C GLN A 129 -2.97 -9.04 -27.83
N LYS A 130 -3.11 -10.26 -27.26
CA LYS A 130 -3.73 -10.50 -25.96
C LYS A 130 -2.72 -10.29 -24.83
N ILE A 131 -3.08 -9.47 -23.86
CA ILE A 131 -2.28 -9.23 -22.65
C ILE A 131 -3.15 -9.58 -21.45
N ALA A 132 -2.72 -10.55 -20.65
CA ALA A 132 -3.39 -10.85 -19.39
C ALA A 132 -2.97 -9.85 -18.31
N THR A 133 -3.94 -9.32 -17.57
CA THR A 133 -3.70 -8.43 -16.42
C THR A 133 -4.98 -8.23 -15.60
N VAL A 134 -4.91 -7.48 -14.51
CA VAL A 134 -6.07 -7.08 -13.68
C VAL A 134 -6.50 -5.67 -14.05
N LYS A 135 -7.65 -5.52 -14.70
CA LYS A 135 -8.18 -4.19 -15.05
C LYS A 135 -8.41 -3.32 -13.82
N GLY A 136 -8.11 -2.02 -13.96
CA GLY A 136 -8.36 -1.02 -12.91
C GLY A 136 -7.37 -1.05 -11.73
N THR A 137 -6.18 -1.65 -11.92
CA THR A 137 -5.13 -1.76 -10.89
C THR A 137 -3.82 -1.14 -11.35
N THR A 138 -2.79 -1.19 -10.50
CA THR A 138 -1.41 -0.78 -10.78
C THR A 138 -0.89 -1.33 -12.12
N ALA A 139 -1.07 -2.63 -12.39
CA ALA A 139 -0.61 -3.24 -13.65
C ALA A 139 -1.31 -2.64 -14.87
N HIS A 140 -2.61 -2.34 -14.79
CA HIS A 140 -3.34 -1.69 -15.88
C HIS A 140 -2.91 -0.24 -16.08
N VAL A 141 -2.70 0.51 -15.01
CA VAL A 141 -2.16 1.88 -15.07
C VAL A 141 -0.78 1.90 -15.72
N PHE A 142 0.10 1.00 -15.29
CA PHE A 142 1.43 0.87 -15.90
C PHE A 142 1.34 0.48 -17.38
N LEU A 143 0.54 -0.54 -17.74
CA LEU A 143 0.38 -0.99 -19.12
C LEU A 143 -0.07 0.16 -20.02
N HIS A 144 -1.09 0.91 -19.60
CA HIS A 144 -1.56 2.08 -20.37
C HIS A 144 -0.46 3.12 -20.53
N THR A 145 0.25 3.47 -19.46
CA THR A 145 1.35 4.44 -19.47
C THR A 145 2.45 4.01 -20.43
N ALA A 146 2.85 2.74 -20.37
CA ALA A 146 3.89 2.18 -21.22
C ALA A 146 3.48 2.16 -22.71
N LEU A 147 2.26 1.77 -23.01
CA LEU A 147 1.73 1.76 -24.38
C LEU A 147 1.62 3.18 -24.93
N LYS A 148 1.08 4.12 -24.16
CA LYS A 148 0.93 5.54 -24.55
C LYS A 148 2.27 6.20 -24.84
N ALA A 149 3.29 5.95 -24.03
CA ALA A 149 4.66 6.44 -24.28
C ALA A 149 5.27 5.91 -25.58
N ASN A 150 4.72 4.82 -26.11
CA ASN A 150 5.13 4.19 -27.37
C ASN A 150 4.10 4.39 -28.51
N GLY A 151 3.22 5.38 -28.40
CA GLY A 151 2.27 5.77 -29.45
C GLY A 151 1.10 4.79 -29.62
N MET A 152 0.79 3.99 -28.59
CA MET A 152 -0.32 3.04 -28.57
C MET A 152 -1.34 3.38 -27.47
N ASP A 153 -2.56 2.89 -27.64
CA ASP A 153 -3.66 3.04 -26.70
C ASP A 153 -4.09 1.65 -26.17
N SER A 154 -4.04 1.45 -24.85
CA SER A 154 -4.39 0.17 -24.25
C SER A 154 -5.86 -0.23 -24.44
N THR A 155 -6.72 0.73 -24.81
CA THR A 155 -8.15 0.49 -25.02
C THR A 155 -8.49 0.10 -26.48
N LYS A 156 -7.53 0.28 -27.41
CA LYS A 156 -7.74 0.11 -28.86
C LYS A 156 -6.73 -0.81 -29.52
N ASP A 157 -5.45 -0.70 -29.09
CA ASP A 157 -4.33 -1.34 -29.80
C ASP A 157 -3.97 -2.72 -29.26
N VAL A 158 -4.57 -3.14 -28.11
CA VAL A 158 -4.36 -4.47 -27.51
C VAL A 158 -5.66 -5.04 -26.97
N GLU A 159 -5.74 -6.36 -26.83
CA GLU A 159 -6.86 -7.05 -26.17
C GLU A 159 -6.46 -7.35 -24.71
N ILE A 160 -7.07 -6.67 -23.74
CA ILE A 160 -6.82 -6.95 -22.32
C ILE A 160 -7.72 -8.11 -21.86
N VAL A 161 -7.08 -9.25 -21.57
CA VAL A 161 -7.73 -10.41 -20.95
C VAL A 161 -7.69 -10.19 -19.42
N SER A 162 -8.84 -9.74 -18.87
CA SER A 162 -8.91 -9.40 -17.44
C SER A 162 -9.22 -10.62 -16.58
N MET A 163 -8.35 -10.88 -15.60
CA MET A 163 -8.53 -11.92 -14.59
C MET A 163 -7.75 -11.50 -13.32
N ASP A 164 -7.86 -12.26 -12.21
CA ASP A 164 -6.99 -12.01 -11.06
C ASP A 164 -5.52 -12.26 -11.42
N MET A 165 -4.59 -11.72 -10.62
CA MET A 165 -3.17 -11.73 -11.01
C MET A 165 -2.57 -13.14 -11.01
N ALA A 166 -2.98 -14.00 -10.10
CA ALA A 166 -2.51 -15.40 -10.08
C ALA A 166 -2.98 -16.14 -11.34
N GLY A 167 -4.22 -15.91 -11.75
CA GLY A 167 -4.78 -16.42 -13.00
C GLY A 167 -4.05 -15.88 -14.23
N ALA A 168 -3.76 -14.58 -14.28
CA ALA A 168 -3.03 -13.94 -15.38
C ALA A 168 -1.62 -14.52 -15.55
N VAL A 169 -0.91 -14.71 -14.45
CA VAL A 169 0.42 -15.34 -14.46
C VAL A 169 0.35 -16.81 -14.83
N SER A 170 -0.63 -17.55 -14.32
CA SER A 170 -0.85 -18.95 -14.69
C SER A 170 -1.18 -19.11 -16.17
N ALA A 171 -2.02 -18.25 -16.76
CA ALA A 171 -2.34 -18.23 -18.18
C ALA A 171 -1.09 -17.92 -19.04
N PHE A 172 -0.24 -17.03 -18.58
CA PHE A 172 1.03 -16.75 -19.23
C PHE A 172 2.00 -17.93 -19.15
N ILE A 173 2.17 -18.54 -17.98
CA ILE A 173 3.05 -19.70 -17.78
C ILE A 173 2.62 -20.88 -18.65
N SER A 174 1.32 -21.18 -18.71
CA SER A 174 0.78 -22.27 -19.52
C SER A 174 0.80 -22.02 -21.04
N GLY A 175 1.04 -20.77 -21.47
CA GLY A 175 1.02 -20.39 -22.88
C GLY A 175 -0.36 -20.01 -23.43
N ALA A 176 -1.38 -19.91 -22.58
CA ALA A 176 -2.73 -19.49 -23.00
C ALA A 176 -2.78 -18.03 -23.47
N VAL A 177 -1.84 -17.18 -22.99
CA VAL A 177 -1.65 -15.81 -23.46
C VAL A 177 -0.18 -15.55 -23.75
N PRO A 178 0.16 -14.78 -24.81
CA PRO A 178 1.55 -14.49 -25.17
C PRO A 178 2.19 -13.40 -24.32
N PHE A 179 1.40 -12.55 -23.65
CA PHE A 179 1.88 -11.42 -22.86
C PHE A 179 1.14 -11.35 -21.51
N VAL A 180 1.86 -10.88 -20.48
CA VAL A 180 1.30 -10.59 -19.17
C VAL A 180 1.84 -9.28 -18.64
N CYS A 181 0.95 -8.44 -18.12
CA CYS A 181 1.33 -7.29 -17.35
C CYS A 181 1.04 -7.58 -15.87
N THR A 182 2.07 -7.59 -15.05
CA THR A 182 2.05 -8.09 -13.67
C THR A 182 2.72 -7.12 -12.69
N TRP A 183 2.69 -7.48 -11.41
CA TRP A 183 3.45 -6.79 -10.36
C TRP A 183 4.30 -7.77 -9.54
N ALA A 184 5.27 -7.24 -8.79
CA ALA A 184 6.08 -8.03 -7.87
C ALA A 184 5.23 -8.64 -6.73
N PRO A 185 5.49 -9.88 -6.29
CA PRO A 185 6.62 -10.73 -6.67
C PRO A 185 6.39 -11.68 -7.86
N PHE A 186 5.26 -11.64 -8.55
CA PHE A 186 4.90 -12.58 -9.63
C PHE A 186 5.95 -12.68 -10.75
N HIS A 187 6.76 -11.64 -10.96
CA HIS A 187 7.85 -11.66 -11.93
C HIS A 187 8.91 -12.73 -11.62
N VAL A 188 9.09 -13.11 -10.36
CA VAL A 188 10.01 -14.18 -9.95
C VAL A 188 9.52 -15.51 -10.52
N GLN A 189 8.24 -15.83 -10.28
CA GLN A 189 7.62 -17.05 -10.81
C GLN A 189 7.65 -17.10 -12.34
N ILE A 190 7.45 -15.96 -13.02
CA ILE A 190 7.54 -15.89 -14.49
C ILE A 190 8.93 -16.26 -14.97
N ARG A 191 9.98 -15.68 -14.38
CA ARG A 191 11.37 -15.96 -14.76
C ARG A 191 11.76 -17.41 -14.51
N GLU A 192 11.27 -18.00 -13.44
CA GLU A 192 11.51 -19.41 -13.08
C GLU A 192 10.79 -20.38 -14.02
N LYS A 193 9.49 -20.15 -14.29
CA LYS A 193 8.63 -21.12 -14.98
C LYS A 193 8.57 -20.90 -16.50
N VAL A 194 9.00 -19.74 -17.01
CA VAL A 194 9.07 -19.44 -18.45
C VAL A 194 10.51 -18.99 -18.80
N PRO A 195 11.47 -19.92 -18.89
CA PRO A 195 12.83 -19.59 -19.31
C PRO A 195 12.84 -18.85 -20.63
N GLY A 196 13.56 -17.74 -20.71
CA GLY A 196 13.59 -16.87 -21.91
C GLY A 196 12.42 -15.90 -22.05
N ALA A 197 11.53 -15.77 -21.06
CA ALA A 197 10.56 -14.68 -21.04
C ALA A 197 11.27 -13.33 -21.07
N VAL A 198 10.81 -12.43 -21.96
CA VAL A 198 11.41 -11.11 -22.19
C VAL A 198 10.59 -10.06 -21.44
N MET A 199 11.24 -9.29 -20.56
CA MET A 199 10.63 -8.10 -19.98
C MET A 199 10.70 -6.97 -21.01
N LEU A 200 9.56 -6.55 -21.56
CA LEU A 200 9.46 -5.53 -22.61
C LEU A 200 9.50 -4.12 -22.05
N SER A 201 9.02 -3.91 -20.84
CA SER A 201 8.97 -2.61 -20.16
C SER A 201 8.69 -2.79 -18.67
N SER A 202 9.09 -1.81 -17.86
CA SER A 202 8.79 -1.74 -16.44
C SER A 202 8.50 -0.30 -15.99
N ALA A 203 7.82 -0.14 -14.86
CA ALA A 203 7.44 1.16 -14.32
C ALA A 203 8.63 2.09 -14.06
N LYS A 204 9.82 1.52 -13.82
CA LYS A 204 11.08 2.24 -13.64
C LYS A 204 11.41 3.21 -14.77
N GLU A 205 11.03 2.87 -16.01
CA GLU A 205 11.33 3.67 -17.20
C GLU A 205 10.64 5.05 -17.19
N PHE A 206 9.57 5.18 -16.40
CA PHE A 206 8.73 6.39 -16.35
C PHE A 206 8.99 7.26 -15.13
N TYR A 207 9.70 6.73 -14.13
CA TYR A 207 10.05 7.47 -12.91
C TYR A 207 11.14 8.54 -13.22
N PRO A 208 11.09 9.74 -12.62
CA PRO A 208 10.06 10.26 -11.69
C PRO A 208 8.88 10.97 -12.37
N ASN A 209 8.87 11.05 -13.71
CA ASN A 209 7.90 11.84 -14.46
C ASN A 209 6.47 11.28 -14.35
N ALA A 210 6.35 9.95 -14.30
CA ALA A 210 5.10 9.24 -14.03
C ALA A 210 5.38 8.15 -13.00
N ALA A 211 5.16 8.45 -11.72
CA ALA A 211 5.29 7.50 -10.64
C ALA A 211 3.93 6.89 -10.29
N ILE A 212 3.90 5.57 -10.16
CA ILE A 212 2.77 4.88 -9.54
C ILE A 212 3.06 4.81 -8.05
N ILE A 213 2.08 5.16 -7.23
CA ILE A 213 2.23 5.22 -5.77
C ILE A 213 1.11 4.45 -5.09
N GLY A 214 1.43 3.85 -3.98
CA GLY A 214 0.49 3.22 -3.07
C GLY A 214 0.26 4.05 -1.82
N GLY A 215 -0.79 3.72 -1.07
CA GLY A 215 -1.09 4.49 0.12
C GLY A 215 -2.26 3.95 0.94
N TRP A 216 -2.66 4.77 1.90
CA TRP A 216 -3.69 4.48 2.88
C TRP A 216 -4.91 5.35 2.65
N VAL A 217 -6.07 4.70 2.61
CA VAL A 217 -7.38 5.34 2.43
C VAL A 217 -8.23 5.05 3.66
N ALA A 218 -8.80 6.07 4.26
CA ALA A 218 -9.80 5.92 5.33
C ALA A 218 -11.21 5.97 4.74
N ALA A 219 -12.14 5.18 5.28
CA ALA A 219 -13.56 5.33 4.99
C ALA A 219 -14.02 6.75 5.36
N ASN A 220 -14.93 7.37 4.59
CA ASN A 220 -15.33 8.76 4.78
C ASN A 220 -15.74 9.05 6.23
N LYS A 221 -16.64 8.24 6.79
CA LYS A 221 -17.08 8.37 8.18
C LYS A 221 -15.91 8.28 9.16
N PHE A 222 -15.02 7.30 8.99
CA PHE A 222 -13.85 7.12 9.85
C PHE A 222 -12.89 8.31 9.75
N TYR A 223 -12.68 8.83 8.53
CA TYR A 223 -11.87 10.03 8.32
C TYR A 223 -12.44 11.25 9.05
N ASP A 224 -13.75 11.48 8.96
CA ASP A 224 -14.39 12.65 9.57
C ASP A 224 -14.45 12.58 11.09
N GLU A 225 -14.73 11.39 11.65
CA GLU A 225 -14.96 11.20 13.09
C GLU A 225 -13.69 10.82 13.87
N ARG A 226 -12.65 10.26 13.21
CA ARG A 226 -11.50 9.64 13.90
C ARG A 226 -10.14 10.15 13.38
N LYS A 227 -10.02 11.44 13.14
CA LYS A 227 -8.74 12.05 12.74
C LYS A 227 -7.62 11.88 13.77
N ASP A 228 -7.98 11.80 15.05
CA ASP A 228 -7.08 11.46 16.14
C ASP A 228 -6.42 10.10 15.94
N VAL A 229 -7.19 9.09 15.56
CA VAL A 229 -6.72 7.73 15.26
C VAL A 229 -5.86 7.73 14.00
N LEU A 230 -6.26 8.45 12.95
CA LEU A 230 -5.44 8.56 11.73
C LEU A 230 -4.07 9.20 12.02
N LYS A 231 -4.00 10.22 12.86
CA LYS A 231 -2.73 10.81 13.32
C LYS A 231 -1.86 9.79 14.08
N LYS A 232 -2.46 8.96 14.93
CA LYS A 232 -1.78 7.85 15.61
C LYS A 232 -1.24 6.82 14.63
N ILE A 233 -2.02 6.46 13.58
CA ILE A 233 -1.60 5.55 12.51
C ILE A 233 -0.37 6.14 11.79
N VAL A 234 -0.40 7.41 11.39
CA VAL A 234 0.73 8.07 10.73
C VAL A 234 1.99 8.07 11.59
N LYS A 235 1.87 8.32 12.91
CA LYS A 235 3.02 8.26 13.84
C LYS A 235 3.65 6.87 13.90
N ALA A 236 2.82 5.84 14.03
CA ALA A 236 3.28 4.45 14.04
C ALA A 236 3.89 4.05 12.71
N TRP A 237 3.25 4.44 11.59
CA TRP A 237 3.74 4.19 10.24
C TRP A 237 5.10 4.86 10.00
N ALA A 238 5.28 6.12 10.38
CA ALA A 238 6.55 6.84 10.20
C ALA A 238 7.71 6.11 10.89
N LYS A 239 7.50 5.64 12.10
CA LYS A 239 8.48 4.83 12.84
C LYS A 239 8.78 3.50 12.14
N ALA A 240 7.72 2.81 11.65
CA ALA A 240 7.86 1.55 10.92
C ALA A 240 8.55 1.74 9.56
N ASN A 241 8.25 2.83 8.85
CA ASN A 241 8.86 3.19 7.58
C ASN A 241 10.36 3.46 7.75
N ASP A 242 10.74 4.27 8.74
CA ASP A 242 12.15 4.59 8.97
C ASP A 242 12.95 3.39 9.47
N GLU A 243 12.33 2.46 10.21
CA GLU A 243 12.93 1.15 10.55
C GLU A 243 13.17 0.31 9.29
N LEU A 244 12.16 0.18 8.42
CA LEU A 244 12.24 -0.61 7.19
C LEU A 244 13.31 -0.05 6.24
N VAL A 245 13.33 1.28 6.05
CA VAL A 245 14.29 1.94 5.15
C VAL A 245 15.71 1.94 5.75
N GLY A 246 15.83 2.17 7.06
CA GLY A 246 17.14 2.25 7.73
C GLY A 246 17.79 0.91 7.99
N LYS A 247 17.00 -0.17 8.13
CA LYS A 247 17.47 -1.53 8.43
C LYS A 247 16.75 -2.57 7.56
N PRO A 248 16.86 -2.50 6.23
CA PRO A 248 16.05 -3.32 5.34
C PRO A 248 16.27 -4.82 5.56
N GLU A 249 17.51 -5.30 5.69
CA GLU A 249 17.77 -6.72 5.85
C GLU A 249 17.12 -7.32 7.12
N GLU A 250 17.24 -6.62 8.26
CA GLU A 250 16.63 -7.03 9.52
C GLU A 250 15.10 -6.99 9.45
N SER A 251 14.57 -5.93 8.87
CA SER A 251 13.13 -5.72 8.68
C SER A 251 12.52 -6.77 7.76
N LEU A 252 13.16 -7.08 6.64
CA LEU A 252 12.71 -8.12 5.69
C LEU A 252 12.72 -9.52 6.34
N LYS A 253 13.73 -9.85 7.14
CA LYS A 253 13.75 -11.10 7.90
C LYS A 253 12.60 -11.20 8.90
N LEU A 254 12.29 -10.09 9.58
CA LEU A 254 11.14 -10.03 10.49
C LEU A 254 9.83 -10.23 9.74
N ILE A 255 9.59 -9.46 8.68
CA ILE A 255 8.38 -9.56 7.85
C ILE A 255 8.23 -10.97 7.29
N HIS A 256 9.30 -11.54 6.72
CA HIS A 256 9.28 -12.90 6.19
C HIS A 256 8.86 -13.91 7.25
N SER A 257 9.50 -13.89 8.43
CA SER A 257 9.23 -14.87 9.49
C SER A 257 7.82 -14.77 10.08
N LYS A 258 7.17 -13.62 10.00
CA LYS A 258 5.89 -13.33 10.67
C LYS A 258 4.69 -13.26 9.72
N ALA A 259 4.87 -12.77 8.51
CA ALA A 259 3.78 -12.52 7.57
C ALA A 259 3.94 -13.26 6.24
N TYR A 260 5.17 -13.63 5.84
CA TYR A 260 5.49 -14.18 4.52
C TYR A 260 6.23 -15.51 4.58
N SER A 261 6.09 -16.28 5.66
CA SER A 261 6.85 -17.53 5.87
C SER A 261 6.56 -18.64 4.85
N ASN A 262 5.49 -18.49 4.08
CA ASN A 262 5.04 -19.46 3.06
C ASN A 262 5.68 -19.24 1.67
N ILE A 263 6.48 -18.18 1.48
CA ILE A 263 7.20 -17.90 0.23
C ILE A 263 8.70 -17.82 0.48
N PRO A 264 9.55 -18.06 -0.53
CA PRO A 264 11.00 -17.92 -0.39
C PRO A 264 11.42 -16.52 0.06
N PHE A 265 12.44 -16.42 0.92
CA PHE A 265 12.98 -15.13 1.34
C PHE A 265 13.54 -14.31 0.17
N SER A 266 14.09 -15.00 -0.85
CA SER A 266 14.54 -14.37 -2.10
C SER A 266 13.45 -13.57 -2.82
N ASP A 267 12.18 -14.00 -2.73
CA ASP A 267 11.06 -13.31 -3.37
C ASP A 267 10.70 -12.02 -2.61
N ILE A 268 10.87 -12.04 -1.28
CA ILE A 268 10.75 -10.83 -0.45
C ILE A 268 11.85 -9.83 -0.79
N GLN A 269 13.10 -10.30 -0.94
CA GLN A 269 14.22 -9.45 -1.36
C GLN A 269 13.98 -8.86 -2.75
N ALA A 270 13.54 -9.68 -3.73
CA ALA A 270 13.21 -9.21 -5.08
C ALA A 270 12.05 -8.19 -5.08
N SER A 271 11.08 -8.34 -4.16
CA SER A 271 9.99 -7.37 -3.99
C SER A 271 10.50 -6.06 -3.40
N TRP A 272 11.41 -6.13 -2.44
CA TRP A 272 12.05 -4.93 -1.87
C TRP A 272 12.86 -4.16 -2.91
N GLU A 273 13.64 -4.85 -3.72
CA GLU A 273 14.43 -4.25 -4.80
C GLU A 273 13.57 -3.61 -5.91
N ALA A 274 12.34 -4.09 -6.07
CA ALA A 274 11.41 -3.57 -7.06
C ALA A 274 10.71 -2.28 -6.63
N GLN A 275 10.64 -1.99 -5.33
CA GLN A 275 9.98 -0.78 -4.82
C GLN A 275 11.01 0.30 -4.47
N LYS A 276 10.52 1.51 -4.23
CA LYS A 276 11.29 2.63 -3.69
C LYS A 276 10.56 3.20 -2.49
N CYS A 277 11.20 3.11 -1.32
CA CYS A 277 10.71 3.72 -0.10
C CYS A 277 11.62 4.88 0.28
N GLU A 278 11.04 6.02 0.58
CA GLU A 278 11.74 7.20 1.09
C GLU A 278 11.71 7.19 2.62
N THR A 279 12.68 7.85 3.27
CA THR A 279 12.57 8.10 4.72
C THR A 279 11.38 9.00 5.00
N SER A 280 10.85 8.97 6.22
CA SER A 280 9.76 9.87 6.61
C SER A 280 10.13 11.35 6.40
N LYS A 281 11.41 11.72 6.59
CA LYS A 281 11.92 13.06 6.32
C LYS A 281 11.92 13.43 4.83
N ASP A 282 12.24 12.49 3.95
CA ASP A 282 12.23 12.73 2.52
C ASP A 282 10.79 12.74 1.98
N TRP A 283 9.90 11.93 2.52
CA TRP A 283 8.47 12.04 2.26
C TRP A 283 7.93 13.44 2.57
N VAL A 284 8.31 14.06 3.70
CA VAL A 284 7.90 15.45 4.02
C VAL A 284 8.22 16.40 2.88
N LYS A 285 9.42 16.30 2.27
CA LYS A 285 9.81 17.16 1.13
C LYS A 285 8.90 16.95 -0.09
N LEU A 286 8.64 15.67 -0.43
CA LEU A 286 7.79 15.31 -1.58
C LEU A 286 6.32 15.73 -1.38
N TYR A 287 5.86 15.81 -0.13
CA TYR A 287 4.54 16.34 0.20
C TYR A 287 4.51 17.87 0.10
N GLU A 288 5.52 18.55 0.64
CA GLU A 288 5.60 20.02 0.68
C GLU A 288 5.77 20.64 -0.71
N ASP A 289 6.55 20.02 -1.59
CA ASP A 289 6.78 20.53 -2.95
C ASP A 289 5.68 20.15 -3.94
N GLY A 290 4.66 19.40 -3.48
CA GLY A 290 3.51 18.99 -4.27
C GLY A 290 3.75 17.78 -5.18
N THR A 291 4.93 17.15 -5.13
CA THR A 291 5.26 15.98 -5.96
C THR A 291 4.28 14.83 -5.74
N VAL A 292 3.94 14.52 -4.48
CA VAL A 292 2.96 13.48 -4.16
C VAL A 292 1.59 13.76 -4.78
N SER A 293 1.08 15.00 -4.65
CA SER A 293 -0.20 15.39 -5.24
C SER A 293 -0.19 15.29 -6.78
N LYS A 294 0.94 15.66 -7.39
CA LYS A 294 1.13 15.52 -8.84
C LYS A 294 1.07 14.05 -9.27
N TRP A 295 1.76 13.15 -8.57
CA TRP A 295 1.74 11.71 -8.90
C TRP A 295 0.34 11.11 -8.75
N ILE A 296 -0.38 11.43 -7.67
CA ILE A 296 -1.79 11.00 -7.48
C ILE A 296 -2.65 11.43 -8.67
N GLY A 297 -2.57 12.71 -9.07
CA GLY A 297 -3.34 13.24 -10.19
C GLY A 297 -2.93 12.66 -11.55
N GLN A 298 -1.66 12.28 -11.73
CA GLN A 298 -1.22 11.58 -12.94
C GLN A 298 -1.82 10.17 -13.04
N VAL A 299 -1.81 9.40 -11.96
CA VAL A 299 -2.42 8.07 -11.91
C VAL A 299 -3.92 8.15 -12.13
N GLU A 300 -4.60 9.14 -11.55
CA GLU A 300 -6.03 9.39 -11.76
C GLU A 300 -6.34 9.67 -13.24
N ARG A 301 -5.53 10.51 -13.93
CA ARG A 301 -5.70 10.77 -15.37
C ARG A 301 -5.64 9.48 -16.18
N VAL A 302 -4.76 8.56 -15.84
CA VAL A 302 -4.74 7.23 -16.49
C VAL A 302 -6.06 6.49 -16.27
N PHE A 303 -6.65 6.55 -15.07
CA PHE A 303 -7.95 5.94 -14.81
C PHE A 303 -9.09 6.57 -15.63
N VAL A 304 -9.03 7.86 -15.92
CA VAL A 304 -9.94 8.52 -16.89
C VAL A 304 -9.70 7.99 -18.29
N GLU A 305 -8.46 7.97 -18.75
CA GLU A 305 -8.08 7.55 -20.11
C GLU A 305 -8.45 6.10 -20.42
N ILE A 306 -8.38 5.21 -19.44
CA ILE A 306 -8.80 3.80 -19.58
C ILE A 306 -10.30 3.59 -19.29
N GLY A 307 -11.06 4.65 -19.07
CA GLY A 307 -12.51 4.59 -18.85
C GLY A 307 -12.94 4.00 -17.51
N SER A 308 -12.04 3.95 -16.52
CA SER A 308 -12.37 3.46 -15.16
C SER A 308 -13.10 4.50 -14.32
N ILE A 309 -12.90 5.78 -14.60
CA ILE A 309 -13.60 6.93 -14.01
C ILE A 309 -14.02 7.91 -15.13
N GLY A 310 -15.10 8.67 -14.92
CA GLY A 310 -15.64 9.57 -15.95
C GLY A 310 -14.76 10.78 -16.17
N ASP A 311 -14.59 11.60 -15.13
CA ASP A 311 -13.90 12.88 -15.20
C ASP A 311 -12.73 12.94 -14.22
N TRP A 312 -11.71 13.72 -14.56
CA TRP A 312 -10.61 14.02 -13.66
C TRP A 312 -11.05 14.91 -12.49
N VAL A 313 -10.60 14.57 -11.30
CA VAL A 313 -10.88 15.31 -10.06
C VAL A 313 -9.56 15.78 -9.46
N ASP A 314 -9.47 17.07 -9.09
CA ASP A 314 -8.27 17.60 -8.44
C ASP A 314 -7.95 16.78 -7.15
N PRO A 315 -6.73 16.24 -7.01
CA PRO A 315 -6.33 15.46 -5.83
C PRO A 315 -6.65 16.10 -4.48
N LYS A 316 -6.65 17.44 -4.38
CA LYS A 316 -7.02 18.17 -3.14
C LYS A 316 -8.43 17.82 -2.62
N ASN A 317 -9.32 17.30 -3.48
CA ASN A 317 -10.69 16.93 -3.10
C ASN A 317 -10.75 15.56 -2.40
N PHE A 318 -9.77 14.69 -2.60
CA PHE A 318 -9.77 13.33 -2.06
C PHE A 318 -8.48 12.90 -1.36
N PHE A 319 -7.42 13.71 -1.41
CA PHE A 319 -6.17 13.51 -0.70
C PHE A 319 -5.93 14.62 0.32
N ASP A 320 -5.61 14.26 1.56
CA ASP A 320 -5.23 15.18 2.63
C ASP A 320 -3.73 15.07 2.97
N PRO A 321 -2.88 15.89 2.33
CA PRO A 321 -1.46 15.91 2.64
C PRO A 321 -1.16 16.46 4.04
N ASN A 322 -2.06 17.30 4.58
CA ASN A 322 -1.82 17.99 5.85
C ASN A 322 -1.85 17.05 7.04
N LEU A 323 -2.67 15.98 6.98
CA LEU A 323 -2.71 15.01 8.07
C LEU A 323 -1.32 14.39 8.32
N PHE A 324 -0.60 14.00 7.25
CA PHE A 324 0.77 13.53 7.35
C PHE A 324 1.74 14.65 7.80
N LEU A 325 1.68 15.81 7.15
CA LEU A 325 2.60 16.93 7.43
C LEU A 325 2.46 17.47 8.85
N ASP A 326 1.24 17.56 9.38
CA ASP A 326 0.99 18.01 10.75
C ASP A 326 1.63 17.06 11.77
N VAL A 327 1.46 15.76 11.57
CA VAL A 327 2.07 14.74 12.44
C VAL A 327 3.57 14.82 12.39
N MET A 328 4.18 14.95 11.21
CA MET A 328 5.63 15.00 11.05
C MET A 328 6.26 16.30 11.59
N LYS A 329 5.47 17.39 11.66
CA LYS A 329 5.88 18.68 12.23
C LYS A 329 5.51 18.84 13.71
N GLY A 330 4.94 17.81 14.33
CA GLY A 330 4.56 17.82 15.75
C GLY A 330 3.36 18.71 16.08
N LYS A 331 2.41 18.85 15.14
CA LYS A 331 1.20 19.67 15.28
C LYS A 331 -0.05 18.83 15.64
#